data_04417d046a5e0bbb9365e3d6795da13a
#
_entry.id   04417d046a5e0bbb9365e3d6795da13a
#
_cell.length_a   1.000
_cell.length_b   1.000
_cell.length_c   1.000
_cell.angle_alpha   90.00
_cell.angle_beta   90.00
_cell.angle_gamma   90.00
#
_symmetry.space_group_name_H-M   'P 1'
#
loop_
_entity.id
_entity.type
_entity.pdbx_description
1 polymer ?
#
loop_
_entity_poly.entity_id
_entity_poly.type
_entity_poly.pdbx_seq_one_letter_code
_entity_poly.pdbx_strand_id
1 'polypeptide(L)'
;MKFKAVIAPEKLKPVLATLERNSDDAKFQVSESGIAIKSIDPANVALTAISIPSEACDFLLSDTGEIGIDVFKLNDMISDAATGEPISLELLEGEMKLKIVYGRLNWKLSLISPDSLPKEPRLPELNLPCMAEFESSEFVKIVKAAKKVEDHIRISMEDDKVTFLCKGDTDQVEA
;
A
#
# COMPACT_ATOMS: atom_id res chain seq x y z
N MET A 1 -13.64 20.17 1.96
CA MET A 1 -12.52 19.43 2.57
C MET A 1 -11.22 19.92 1.91
N LYS A 2 -10.24 20.28 2.71
CA LYS A 2 -8.90 20.66 2.25
C LYS A 2 -7.97 19.47 2.43
N PHE A 3 -7.17 19.19 1.43
CA PHE A 3 -6.10 18.20 1.50
C PHE A 3 -4.95 18.63 0.62
N LYS A 4 -3.76 18.63 1.19
CA LYS A 4 -2.50 18.81 0.48
C LYS A 4 -1.40 18.04 1.20
N ALA A 5 -0.69 17.19 0.47
CA ALA A 5 0.44 16.44 0.98
C ALA A 5 1.62 16.57 0.01
N VAL A 6 2.83 16.60 0.57
CA VAL A 6 4.08 16.47 -0.18
C VAL A 6 4.81 15.26 0.36
N ILE A 7 5.06 14.27 -0.49
CA ILE A 7 5.60 12.97 -0.10
C ILE A 7 6.74 12.58 -1.05
N ALA A 8 7.83 12.08 -0.51
CA ALA A 8 8.93 11.56 -1.30
C ALA A 8 8.50 10.32 -2.12
N PRO A 9 8.92 10.20 -3.39
CA PRO A 9 8.58 9.06 -4.25
C PRO A 9 8.93 7.71 -3.63
N GLU A 10 10.04 7.64 -2.90
CA GLU A 10 10.53 6.43 -2.22
C GLU A 10 9.58 5.92 -1.14
N LYS A 11 8.73 6.80 -0.61
CA LYS A 11 7.69 6.44 0.38
C LYS A 11 6.35 6.15 -0.30
N LEU A 12 5.96 6.94 -1.30
CA LEU A 12 4.63 6.84 -1.91
C LEU A 12 4.53 5.69 -2.92
N LYS A 13 5.52 5.52 -3.81
CA LYS A 13 5.49 4.48 -4.84
C LYS A 13 5.35 3.05 -4.30
N PRO A 14 6.09 2.63 -3.26
CA PRO A 14 5.90 1.29 -2.69
C PRO A 14 4.51 1.06 -2.11
N VAL A 15 3.91 2.10 -1.52
CA VAL A 15 2.53 2.07 -1.00
C VAL A 15 1.54 1.80 -2.13
N LEU A 16 1.61 2.58 -3.21
CA LEU A 16 0.71 2.42 -4.35
C LEU A 16 0.91 1.09 -5.05
N ALA A 17 2.16 0.66 -5.26
CA ALA A 17 2.47 -0.64 -5.85
C ALA A 17 1.96 -1.83 -5.01
N THR A 18 1.90 -1.68 -3.68
CA THR A 18 1.30 -2.68 -2.79
C THR A 18 -0.22 -2.69 -2.90
N LEU A 19 -0.84 -1.51 -2.93
CA LEU A 19 -2.29 -1.38 -3.06
C LEU A 19 -2.80 -1.91 -4.40
N GLU A 20 -2.13 -1.58 -5.51
CA GLU A 20 -2.49 -2.01 -6.87
C GLU A 20 -2.54 -3.53 -7.01
N ARG A 21 -1.73 -4.28 -6.24
CA ARG A 21 -1.80 -5.74 -6.23
C ARG A 21 -3.05 -6.29 -5.56
N ASN A 22 -3.70 -5.49 -4.77
CA ASN A 22 -4.84 -5.88 -3.94
C ASN A 22 -6.16 -5.34 -4.49
N SER A 23 -6.16 -4.13 -5.06
CA SER A 23 -7.36 -3.46 -5.57
C SER A 23 -6.99 -2.35 -6.53
N ASP A 24 -7.80 -2.19 -7.59
CA ASP A 24 -7.64 -1.11 -8.57
C ASP A 24 -7.98 0.26 -7.98
N ASP A 25 -8.91 0.29 -7.01
CA ASP A 25 -9.41 1.48 -6.35
C ASP A 25 -9.23 1.40 -4.84
N ALA A 26 -8.99 2.53 -4.18
CA ALA A 26 -8.88 2.58 -2.73
C ALA A 26 -9.46 3.87 -2.14
N LYS A 27 -9.95 3.75 -0.90
CA LYS A 27 -10.38 4.86 -0.07
C LYS A 27 -9.22 5.31 0.81
N PHE A 28 -8.77 6.55 0.63
CA PHE A 28 -7.74 7.17 1.45
C PHE A 28 -8.44 7.97 2.55
N GLN A 29 -8.29 7.53 3.78
CA GLN A 29 -8.71 8.30 4.95
C GLN A 29 -7.60 9.29 5.29
N VAL A 30 -7.91 10.57 5.18
CA VAL A 30 -6.96 11.66 5.41
C VAL A 30 -7.32 12.42 6.66
N SER A 31 -6.31 12.85 7.40
CA SER A 31 -6.44 13.65 8.61
C SER A 31 -5.15 14.41 8.89
N GLU A 32 -5.13 15.24 9.92
CA GLU A 32 -3.91 15.89 10.39
C GLU A 32 -2.82 14.92 10.84
N SER A 33 -3.20 13.71 11.27
CA SER A 33 -2.26 12.67 11.70
C SER A 33 -1.62 11.88 10.54
N GLY A 34 -2.16 12.01 9.32
CA GLY A 34 -1.63 11.31 8.15
C GLY A 34 -2.69 10.76 7.23
N ILE A 35 -2.30 9.74 6.44
CA ILE A 35 -3.13 9.06 5.46
C ILE A 35 -3.21 7.58 5.87
N ALA A 36 -4.41 7.06 6.07
CA ALA A 36 -4.67 5.65 6.32
C ALA A 36 -5.44 5.03 5.15
N ILE A 37 -5.06 3.83 4.76
CA ILE A 37 -5.67 3.12 3.64
C ILE A 37 -5.88 1.68 4.08
N LYS A 38 -7.11 1.17 3.90
CA LYS A 38 -7.42 -0.24 4.09
C LYS A 38 -8.09 -0.76 2.84
N SER A 39 -7.57 -1.84 2.31
CA SER A 39 -8.06 -2.50 1.12
C SER A 39 -8.16 -3.99 1.34
N ILE A 40 -9.15 -4.61 0.75
CA ILE A 40 -9.32 -6.06 0.72
C ILE A 40 -9.40 -6.48 -0.74
N ASP A 41 -8.78 -7.60 -1.08
CA ASP A 41 -8.84 -8.13 -2.43
C ASP A 41 -10.26 -8.62 -2.79
N PRO A 42 -10.63 -8.72 -4.08
CA PRO A 42 -11.97 -9.15 -4.49
C PRO A 42 -12.38 -10.53 -3.99
N ALA A 43 -11.41 -11.39 -3.67
CA ALA A 43 -11.66 -12.73 -3.13
C ALA A 43 -11.86 -12.74 -1.60
N ASN A 44 -11.67 -11.61 -0.92
CA ASN A 44 -11.71 -11.44 0.55
C ASN A 44 -10.69 -12.34 1.29
N VAL A 45 -9.54 -12.61 0.69
CA VAL A 45 -8.47 -13.45 1.24
C VAL A 45 -7.33 -12.62 1.81
N ALA A 46 -7.00 -11.50 1.17
CA ALA A 46 -5.91 -10.62 1.56
C ALA A 46 -6.42 -9.25 1.99
N LEU A 47 -6.09 -8.83 3.21
CA LEU A 47 -6.36 -7.51 3.73
C LEU A 47 -5.05 -6.74 3.87
N THR A 48 -5.01 -5.56 3.26
CA THR A 48 -3.87 -4.64 3.33
C THR A 48 -4.27 -3.40 4.13
N ALA A 49 -3.53 -3.10 5.17
CA ALA A 49 -3.67 -1.88 5.96
C ALA A 49 -2.36 -1.10 5.93
N ILE A 50 -2.41 0.14 5.47
CA ILE A 50 -1.25 1.02 5.32
C ILE A 50 -1.53 2.32 6.06
N SER A 51 -0.51 2.81 6.77
CA SER A 51 -0.52 4.13 7.38
C SER A 51 0.70 4.91 6.91
N ILE A 52 0.46 6.12 6.41
CA ILE A 52 1.50 7.12 6.13
C ILE A 52 1.31 8.21 7.18
N PRO A 53 2.07 8.18 8.27
CA PRO A 53 1.93 9.18 9.32
C PRO A 53 2.37 10.57 8.83
N SER A 54 1.90 11.63 9.47
CA SER A 54 2.22 13.02 9.08
C SER A 54 3.73 13.29 9.01
N GLU A 55 4.51 12.65 9.90
CA GLU A 55 5.98 12.75 9.95
C GLU A 55 6.67 12.10 8.76
N ALA A 56 5.97 11.22 8.05
CA ALA A 56 6.49 10.63 6.81
C ALA A 56 6.28 11.54 5.59
N CYS A 57 5.45 12.56 5.71
CA CYS A 57 5.23 13.59 4.70
C CYS A 57 6.21 14.76 4.91
N ASP A 58 6.73 15.33 3.83
CA ASP A 58 7.51 16.57 3.90
C ASP A 58 6.60 17.76 4.22
N PHE A 59 5.33 17.65 3.84
CA PHE A 59 4.26 18.59 4.19
C PHE A 59 2.92 17.85 4.20
N LEU A 60 2.08 18.15 5.19
CA LEU A 60 0.70 17.68 5.24
C LEU A 60 -0.21 18.79 5.80
N LEU A 61 -1.27 19.08 5.05
CA LEU A 61 -2.40 19.90 5.49
C LEU A 61 -3.68 19.15 5.10
N SER A 62 -4.47 18.72 6.06
CA SER A 62 -5.67 17.94 5.79
C SER A 62 -6.78 18.20 6.79
N ASP A 63 -7.98 18.45 6.29
CA ASP A 63 -9.19 18.20 7.07
C ASP A 63 -9.38 16.68 7.19
N THR A 64 -10.12 16.21 8.17
CA THR A 64 -10.50 14.81 8.28
C THR A 64 -11.55 14.47 7.21
N GLY A 65 -11.30 13.42 6.45
CA GLY A 65 -12.23 12.98 5.41
C GLY A 65 -11.73 11.80 4.60
N GLU A 66 -12.48 11.48 3.55
CA GLU A 66 -12.20 10.34 2.67
C GLU A 66 -12.03 10.80 1.22
N ILE A 67 -11.06 10.22 0.52
CA ILE A 67 -10.79 10.47 -0.91
C ILE A 67 -10.78 9.11 -1.61
N GLY A 68 -11.65 8.92 -2.60
CA GLY A 68 -11.65 7.72 -3.44
C GLY A 68 -10.68 7.91 -4.62
N ILE A 69 -9.73 7.00 -4.77
CA ILE A 69 -8.64 7.10 -5.74
C ILE A 69 -8.56 5.82 -6.58
N ASP A 70 -8.47 6.00 -7.90
CA ASP A 70 -8.00 4.98 -8.84
C ASP A 70 -6.49 4.81 -8.62
N VAL A 71 -6.13 3.75 -7.92
CA VAL A 71 -4.75 3.48 -7.49
C VAL A 71 -3.84 3.20 -8.67
N PHE A 72 -4.35 2.45 -9.65
CA PHE A 72 -3.61 2.13 -10.87
C PHE A 72 -3.21 3.41 -11.62
N LYS A 73 -4.18 4.31 -11.86
CA LYS A 73 -3.89 5.59 -12.54
C LYS A 73 -2.95 6.49 -11.74
N LEU A 74 -3.15 6.57 -10.42
CA LEU A 74 -2.25 7.36 -9.58
C LEU A 74 -0.82 6.82 -9.64
N ASN A 75 -0.66 5.49 -9.54
CA ASN A 75 0.64 4.84 -9.60
C ASN A 75 1.32 5.05 -10.96
N ASP A 76 0.57 4.89 -12.04
CA ASP A 76 1.06 5.15 -13.41
C ASP A 76 1.52 6.60 -13.59
N MET A 77 0.69 7.58 -13.15
CA MET A 77 1.01 9.02 -13.27
C MET A 77 2.28 9.42 -12.52
N ILE A 78 2.63 8.77 -11.42
CA ILE A 78 3.84 9.09 -10.64
C ILE A 78 5.00 8.14 -10.91
N SER A 79 4.85 7.19 -11.83
CA SER A 79 5.85 6.15 -12.12
C SER A 79 7.22 6.73 -12.49
N ASP A 80 7.24 7.83 -13.21
CA ASP A 80 8.45 8.52 -13.69
C ASP A 80 9.06 9.49 -12.68
N ALA A 81 8.40 9.76 -11.53
CA ALA A 81 8.97 10.64 -10.50
C ALA A 81 10.32 10.07 -10.00
N ALA A 82 11.39 10.84 -10.11
CA ALA A 82 12.72 10.41 -9.72
C ALA A 82 12.91 10.42 -8.19
N THR A 83 13.86 9.64 -7.72
CA THR A 83 14.30 9.67 -6.32
C THR A 83 14.68 11.08 -5.90
N GLY A 84 14.16 11.55 -4.78
CA GLY A 84 14.40 12.91 -4.27
C GLY A 84 13.58 14.01 -4.96
N GLU A 85 12.66 13.68 -5.88
CA GLU A 85 11.74 14.62 -6.52
C GLU A 85 10.37 14.58 -5.82
N PRO A 86 10.06 15.48 -4.88
CA PRO A 86 8.87 15.38 -4.05
C PRO A 86 7.59 15.46 -4.89
N ILE A 87 6.63 14.58 -4.56
CA ILE A 87 5.31 14.52 -5.18
C ILE A 87 4.34 15.32 -4.33
N SER A 88 3.74 16.36 -4.91
CA SER A 88 2.67 17.14 -4.28
C SER A 88 1.32 16.60 -4.75
N LEU A 89 0.46 16.26 -3.79
CA LEU A 89 -0.93 15.85 -3.97
C LEU A 89 -1.82 16.93 -3.36
N GLU A 90 -2.78 17.48 -4.12
CA GLU A 90 -3.65 18.55 -3.66
C GLU A 90 -5.08 18.34 -4.17
N LEU A 91 -6.05 18.32 -3.25
CA LEU A 91 -7.47 18.27 -3.61
C LEU A 91 -7.91 19.64 -4.15
N LEU A 92 -8.48 19.67 -5.34
CA LEU A 92 -9.00 20.91 -5.93
C LEU A 92 -10.36 21.24 -5.34
N GLU A 93 -10.48 22.44 -4.76
CA GLU A 93 -11.75 22.89 -4.16
C GLU A 93 -12.87 22.97 -5.21
N GLY A 94 -14.03 22.40 -4.88
CA GLY A 94 -15.20 22.37 -5.76
C GLY A 94 -15.09 21.41 -6.96
N GLU A 95 -13.98 20.72 -7.12
CA GLU A 95 -13.78 19.71 -8.15
C GLU A 95 -13.57 18.32 -7.51
N MET A 96 -14.08 17.29 -8.16
CA MET A 96 -13.76 15.90 -7.81
C MET A 96 -12.44 15.50 -8.49
N LYS A 97 -11.37 16.22 -8.17
CA LYS A 97 -10.04 16.03 -8.78
C LYS A 97 -8.91 16.20 -7.78
N LEU A 98 -7.91 15.34 -7.93
CA LEU A 98 -6.64 15.43 -7.25
C LEU A 98 -5.60 16.01 -8.23
N LYS A 99 -4.99 17.12 -7.86
CA LYS A 99 -3.84 17.68 -8.56
C LYS A 99 -2.58 16.98 -8.08
N ILE A 100 -1.76 16.51 -9.01
CA ILE A 100 -0.50 15.82 -8.75
C ILE A 100 0.61 16.60 -9.44
N VAL A 101 1.63 17.01 -8.70
CA VAL A 101 2.76 17.78 -9.24
C VAL A 101 4.07 17.16 -8.79
N TYR A 102 4.95 16.91 -9.74
CA TYR A 102 6.37 16.61 -9.50
C TYR A 102 7.20 17.09 -10.68
N GLY A 103 8.39 17.61 -10.41
CA GLY A 103 9.21 18.28 -11.42
C GLY A 103 8.45 19.36 -12.18
N ARG A 104 8.32 19.18 -13.49
CA ARG A 104 7.57 20.09 -14.37
C ARG A 104 6.19 19.55 -14.75
N LEU A 105 5.84 18.36 -14.29
CA LEU A 105 4.58 17.69 -14.62
C LEU A 105 3.47 18.13 -13.65
N ASN A 106 2.29 18.34 -14.22
CA ASN A 106 1.10 18.74 -13.49
C ASN A 106 -0.10 17.95 -14.03
N TRP A 107 -0.56 17.00 -13.23
CA TRP A 107 -1.66 16.11 -13.56
C TRP A 107 -2.92 16.50 -12.81
N LYS A 108 -4.07 16.16 -13.35
CA LYS A 108 -5.37 16.21 -12.66
C LYS A 108 -6.03 14.84 -12.77
N LEU A 109 -6.04 14.10 -11.70
CA LEU A 109 -6.71 12.80 -11.59
C LEU A 109 -8.15 13.02 -11.15
N SER A 110 -9.11 12.47 -11.90
CA SER A 110 -10.51 12.43 -11.47
C SER A 110 -10.66 11.46 -10.29
N LEU A 111 -11.34 11.91 -9.24
CA LEU A 111 -11.58 11.12 -8.04
C LEU A 111 -12.83 10.28 -8.18
N ILE A 112 -12.87 9.20 -7.44
CA ILE A 112 -14.02 8.32 -7.26
C ILE A 112 -14.80 8.81 -6.04
N SER A 113 -16.14 8.80 -6.10
CA SER A 113 -16.93 9.10 -4.90
C SER A 113 -16.64 8.06 -3.82
N PRO A 114 -16.25 8.47 -2.60
CA PRO A 114 -16.02 7.51 -1.51
C PRO A 114 -17.22 6.61 -1.21
N ASP A 115 -18.44 7.11 -1.45
CA ASP A 115 -19.69 6.36 -1.24
C ASP A 115 -19.91 5.25 -2.27
N SER A 116 -19.25 5.33 -3.45
CA SER A 116 -19.31 4.29 -4.49
C SER A 116 -18.30 3.17 -4.28
N LEU A 117 -17.34 3.36 -3.40
CA LEU A 117 -16.34 2.35 -3.06
C LEU A 117 -16.84 1.41 -1.96
N PRO A 118 -16.35 0.18 -1.90
CA PRO A 118 -16.66 -0.76 -0.83
C PRO A 118 -16.47 -0.14 0.56
N LYS A 119 -17.27 -0.58 1.51
CA LYS A 119 -17.07 -0.19 2.91
C LYS A 119 -15.69 -0.65 3.37
N GLU A 120 -15.07 0.19 4.17
CA GLU A 120 -13.77 -0.12 4.75
C GLU A 120 -13.81 -1.46 5.52
N PRO A 121 -12.87 -2.38 5.24
CA PRO A 121 -12.79 -3.64 5.95
C PRO A 121 -12.42 -3.39 7.42
N ARG A 122 -13.06 -4.14 8.33
CA ARG A 122 -12.66 -4.13 9.74
C ARG A 122 -11.39 -4.96 9.90
N LEU A 123 -10.39 -4.39 10.56
CA LEU A 123 -9.22 -5.17 10.97
C LEU A 123 -9.68 -6.17 12.04
N PRO A 124 -9.42 -7.47 11.85
CA PRO A 124 -9.71 -8.45 12.88
C PRO A 124 -8.79 -8.22 14.09
N GLU A 125 -9.32 -8.37 15.29
CA GLU A 125 -8.51 -8.44 16.49
C GLU A 125 -7.88 -9.84 16.56
N LEU A 126 -6.60 -9.94 16.17
CA LEU A 126 -5.87 -11.20 16.19
C LEU A 126 -4.99 -11.26 17.42
N ASN A 127 -5.25 -12.25 18.27
CA ASN A 127 -4.34 -12.58 19.35
C ASN A 127 -3.37 -13.68 18.87
N LEU A 128 -2.28 -13.25 18.24
CA LEU A 128 -1.30 -14.15 17.65
C LEU A 128 -0.27 -14.57 18.71
N PRO A 129 -0.06 -15.87 18.92
CA PRO A 129 0.86 -16.37 19.95
C PRO A 129 2.34 -16.22 19.59
N CYS A 130 2.65 -16.02 18.31
CA CYS A 130 4.01 -15.97 17.81
C CYS A 130 4.23 -14.71 16.96
N MET A 131 5.45 -14.18 17.01
CA MET A 131 5.93 -13.08 16.19
C MET A 131 7.32 -13.42 15.66
N ALA A 132 7.58 -13.11 14.40
CA ALA A 132 8.91 -13.22 13.83
C ALA A 132 9.25 -11.94 13.05
N GLU A 133 10.50 -11.49 13.18
CA GLU A 133 11.03 -10.32 12.50
C GLU A 133 12.16 -10.74 11.57
N PHE A 134 12.15 -10.23 10.33
CA PHE A 134 13.10 -10.60 9.28
C PHE A 134 13.61 -9.37 8.55
N GLU A 135 14.84 -9.46 8.06
CA GLU A 135 15.28 -8.58 6.98
C GLU A 135 14.44 -8.83 5.72
N SER A 136 13.79 -7.78 5.22
CA SER A 136 12.87 -7.90 4.07
C SER A 136 13.55 -8.49 2.82
N SER A 137 14.83 -8.22 2.64
CA SER A 137 15.63 -8.80 1.53
C SER A 137 15.78 -10.31 1.62
N GLU A 138 15.89 -10.87 2.82
CA GLU A 138 15.96 -12.32 3.05
C GLU A 138 14.59 -12.98 2.83
N PHE A 139 13.55 -12.40 3.39
CA PHE A 139 12.19 -12.87 3.15
C PHE A 139 11.84 -12.91 1.66
N VAL A 140 12.19 -11.85 0.91
CA VAL A 140 11.99 -11.81 -0.55
C VAL A 140 12.75 -12.91 -1.27
N LYS A 141 13.99 -13.25 -0.84
CA LYS A 141 14.76 -14.36 -1.43
C LYS A 141 14.08 -15.70 -1.19
N ILE A 142 13.59 -15.94 0.04
CA ILE A 142 12.88 -17.18 0.40
C ILE A 142 11.60 -17.33 -0.45
N VAL A 143 10.79 -16.29 -0.53
CA VAL A 143 9.55 -16.32 -1.32
C VAL A 143 9.84 -16.54 -2.82
N LYS A 144 10.89 -15.88 -3.36
CA LYS A 144 11.32 -16.10 -4.75
C LYS A 144 11.84 -17.52 -5.00
N ALA A 145 12.49 -18.13 -4.02
CA ALA A 145 12.94 -19.51 -4.13
C ALA A 145 11.76 -20.48 -4.08
N ALA A 146 10.84 -20.30 -3.14
CA ALA A 146 9.63 -21.08 -3.00
C ALA A 146 8.77 -21.07 -4.29
N LYS A 147 8.57 -19.89 -4.88
CA LYS A 147 7.81 -19.72 -6.12
C LYS A 147 8.34 -20.52 -7.33
N LYS A 148 9.58 -20.97 -7.29
CA LYS A 148 10.16 -21.83 -8.34
C LYS A 148 9.76 -23.31 -8.19
N VAL A 149 9.26 -23.66 -7.00
CA VAL A 149 8.87 -25.03 -6.65
C VAL A 149 7.36 -25.21 -6.70
N GLU A 150 6.61 -24.33 -6.00
CA GLU A 150 5.15 -24.41 -5.89
C GLU A 150 4.60 -23.03 -5.47
N ASP A 151 3.29 -22.84 -5.65
CA ASP A 151 2.58 -21.60 -5.27
C ASP A 151 2.25 -21.50 -3.76
N HIS A 152 2.46 -22.58 -3.01
CA HIS A 152 2.18 -22.64 -1.59
C HIS A 152 3.46 -22.76 -0.76
N ILE A 153 3.55 -21.97 0.29
CA ILE A 153 4.63 -22.03 1.27
C ILE A 153 4.06 -22.30 2.66
N ARG A 154 4.65 -23.26 3.38
CA ARG A 154 4.36 -23.50 4.79
C ARG A 154 5.35 -22.71 5.65
N ILE A 155 4.83 -21.94 6.60
CA ILE A 155 5.62 -21.23 7.61
C ILE A 155 5.32 -21.91 8.95
N SER A 156 6.34 -22.42 9.61
CA SER A 156 6.26 -23.04 10.94
C SER A 156 7.09 -22.23 11.91
N MET A 157 6.57 -21.98 13.11
CA MET A 157 7.25 -21.29 14.20
C MET A 157 7.27 -22.24 15.38
N GLU A 158 8.46 -22.68 15.78
CA GLU A 158 8.69 -23.58 16.89
C GLU A 158 9.88 -23.08 17.72
N ASP A 159 9.67 -22.87 19.00
CA ASP A 159 10.66 -22.29 19.90
C ASP A 159 11.26 -20.97 19.32
N ASP A 160 12.57 -20.93 19.12
CA ASP A 160 13.29 -19.77 18.56
C ASP A 160 13.55 -19.90 17.05
N LYS A 161 12.87 -20.84 16.38
CA LYS A 161 13.08 -21.12 14.96
C LYS A 161 11.84 -20.85 14.13
N VAL A 162 12.05 -20.18 13.00
CA VAL A 162 11.05 -20.08 11.92
C VAL A 162 11.53 -20.86 10.73
N THR A 163 10.71 -21.73 10.20
CA THR A 163 11.02 -22.57 9.04
C THR A 163 10.06 -22.25 7.92
N PHE A 164 10.60 -22.02 6.74
CA PHE A 164 9.85 -21.85 5.48
C PHE A 164 10.06 -23.11 4.65
N LEU A 165 8.99 -23.83 4.38
CA LEU A 165 9.02 -25.04 3.56
C LEU A 165 8.09 -24.89 2.37
N CYS A 166 8.62 -25.06 1.17
CA CYS A 166 7.85 -25.23 -0.06
C CYS A 166 8.15 -26.60 -0.67
N LYS A 167 7.12 -27.39 -0.92
CA LYS A 167 7.24 -28.74 -1.41
C LYS A 167 6.31 -28.94 -2.61
N GLY A 168 6.91 -29.15 -3.77
CA GLY A 168 6.23 -29.58 -4.99
C GLY A 168 6.22 -31.10 -5.15
N ASP A 169 5.85 -31.57 -6.31
CA ASP A 169 5.76 -33.02 -6.61
C ASP A 169 7.14 -33.71 -6.61
N THR A 170 8.18 -33.04 -7.11
CA THR A 170 9.53 -33.59 -7.24
C THR A 170 10.59 -32.81 -6.47
N ASP A 171 10.36 -31.52 -6.27
CA ASP A 171 11.33 -30.59 -5.72
C ASP A 171 10.86 -29.98 -4.40
N GLN A 172 11.80 -29.56 -3.58
CA GLN A 172 11.49 -28.82 -2.35
C GLN A 172 12.57 -27.79 -2.06
N VAL A 173 12.19 -26.75 -1.34
CA VAL A 173 13.11 -25.76 -0.75
C VAL A 173 12.72 -25.51 0.70
N GLU A 174 13.73 -25.44 1.55
CA GLU A 174 13.60 -25.12 2.98
C GLU A 174 14.58 -24.01 3.36
N ALA A 175 14.15 -23.09 4.22
CA ALA A 175 14.96 -22.01 4.75
C ALA A 175 14.62 -21.76 6.23
#